data_f51bbb595a1571c4a1709a5b137883cd
#
_entry.id   f51bbb595a1571c4a1709a5b137883cd
#
_cell.length_a   1.000
_cell.length_b   1.000
_cell.length_c   1.000
_cell.angle_alpha   90.00
_cell.angle_beta   90.00
_cell.angle_gamma   90.00
#
_symmetry.space_group_name_H-M   'P 1'
#
loop_
_entity.id
_entity.type
_entity.pdbx_description
1 polymer ?
#
loop_
_entity_poly.entity_id
_entity_poly.type
_entity_poly.pdbx_seq_one_letter_code
_entity_poly.pdbx_strand_id
1 'polypeptide(L)'
;MNRTHWRNFALLAVVTSIPTCHAAEPVTLGKEPLTAGIEGEGSIDVSTIRNWLADPKNHLPLEIELPEGLSAGKDAVWVPEDNPMTRAKIELGRQLYFDRRLSKGNQVSCADCHHPANAYGRGTQFGVGVEGQLGGRNSPVSFNRILSSIQFWDGRAASLEEQAKGPIANPIEMGNTHEAVVQMLKVNPVYREQFVKVFQREPNIDDVAKAIATFERALVTGPSPYDVNEPLRRFEEAFAEQLEDMETFSEEQPDQVDRYRKLQMAAAARPMSESAKRGRELFFSAKTNCTACHVGANFSDEKYHNLGVGMESDKPDLGRYAITKNEADKGAFKTPTLRNIAFSGPYMHDGSQKTLMEVVEWYAKGGHPNPYLSEKVKKLDLTQQDKEDLVAFMESLTGELPVVQEGRLPE
;
A
#
# COMPACT_ATOMS: atom_id res chain seq x y z
N MET A 1 -27.82 9.93 86.24
CA MET A 1 -28.42 8.98 85.27
C MET A 1 -28.54 9.68 83.93
N ASN A 2 -27.56 9.52 82.98
CA ASN A 2 -27.68 10.02 81.64
C ASN A 2 -27.00 8.97 80.73
N ARG A 3 -27.81 8.31 79.92
CA ARG A 3 -27.35 7.34 78.89
C ARG A 3 -27.10 8.08 77.59
N THR A 4 -25.87 8.11 77.16
CA THR A 4 -25.45 8.61 75.86
C THR A 4 -25.56 7.48 74.76
N HIS A 5 -26.40 7.69 73.78
CA HIS A 5 -26.53 6.80 72.60
C HIS A 5 -25.44 7.15 71.58
N TRP A 6 -24.58 6.18 71.25
CA TRP A 6 -23.67 6.23 70.14
C TRP A 6 -24.40 5.71 68.90
N ARG A 7 -24.51 6.54 67.86
CA ARG A 7 -24.97 6.14 66.52
C ARG A 7 -23.74 5.76 65.69
N ASN A 8 -23.69 4.50 65.32
CA ASN A 8 -22.71 4.00 64.30
C ASN A 8 -23.11 4.50 62.93
N PHE A 9 -22.26 5.35 62.31
CA PHE A 9 -22.31 5.65 60.89
C PHE A 9 -21.47 4.63 60.16
N ALA A 10 -22.09 3.75 59.33
CA ALA A 10 -21.40 2.89 58.38
C ALA A 10 -21.07 3.74 57.13
N LEU A 11 -19.79 3.97 56.88
CA LEU A 11 -19.31 4.53 55.61
C LEU A 11 -19.41 3.45 54.54
N LEU A 12 -20.32 3.63 53.58
CA LEU A 12 -20.31 2.86 52.33
C LEU A 12 -19.19 3.40 51.43
N ALA A 13 -18.11 2.65 51.26
CA ALA A 13 -17.09 2.95 50.28
C ALA A 13 -17.64 2.59 48.90
N VAL A 14 -17.99 3.57 48.11
CA VAL A 14 -18.27 3.38 46.65
C VAL A 14 -16.95 3.18 45.94
N VAL A 15 -16.65 1.94 45.63
CA VAL A 15 -15.52 1.61 44.73
C VAL A 15 -15.93 1.98 43.30
N THR A 16 -15.55 3.16 42.85
CA THR A 16 -15.62 3.54 41.44
C THR A 16 -14.50 2.80 40.70
N SER A 17 -14.85 1.73 39.95
CA SER A 17 -13.95 1.11 39.02
C SER A 17 -13.66 2.11 37.88
N ILE A 18 -12.46 2.69 37.89
CA ILE A 18 -11.94 3.44 36.78
C ILE A 18 -11.71 2.40 35.63
N PRO A 19 -12.33 2.58 34.46
CA PRO A 19 -12.03 1.69 33.34
C PRO A 19 -10.55 1.86 33.02
N THR A 20 -9.78 0.81 33.17
CA THR A 20 -8.41 0.74 32.66
C THR A 20 -8.48 0.92 31.15
N CYS A 21 -8.03 2.07 30.67
CA CYS A 21 -7.79 2.30 29.26
C CYS A 21 -6.70 1.30 28.84
N HIS A 22 -7.10 0.17 28.25
CA HIS A 22 -6.15 -0.74 27.63
C HIS A 22 -5.63 0.01 26.41
N ALA A 23 -4.36 0.39 26.43
CA ALA A 23 -3.65 0.80 25.22
C ALA A 23 -3.83 -0.32 24.18
N ALA A 24 -4.21 0.04 22.97
CA ALA A 24 -4.29 -0.94 21.88
C ALA A 24 -2.89 -1.56 21.71
N GLU A 25 -2.79 -2.88 21.60
CA GLU A 25 -1.53 -3.52 21.26
C GLU A 25 -1.12 -3.12 19.84
N PRO A 26 0.17 -2.79 19.60
CA PRO A 26 0.65 -2.41 18.30
C PRO A 26 0.42 -3.54 17.28
N VAL A 27 -0.04 -3.18 16.09
CA VAL A 27 -0.33 -4.11 14.99
C VAL A 27 0.66 -3.87 13.86
N THR A 28 1.50 -4.86 13.56
CA THR A 28 2.40 -4.79 12.39
C THR A 28 1.61 -5.13 11.13
N LEU A 29 1.42 -4.14 10.25
CA LEU A 29 0.77 -4.33 8.96
C LEU A 29 1.50 -5.39 8.13
N GLY A 30 0.76 -6.21 7.40
CA GLY A 30 1.29 -7.30 6.58
C GLY A 30 1.67 -8.57 7.35
N LYS A 31 1.81 -8.53 8.69
CA LYS A 31 2.06 -9.71 9.53
C LYS A 31 0.78 -10.31 10.10
N GLU A 32 -0.13 -9.45 10.55
CA GLU A 32 -1.43 -9.91 11.04
C GLU A 32 -2.43 -10.08 9.90
N PRO A 33 -3.38 -11.02 10.02
CA PRO A 33 -4.37 -11.28 8.97
C PRO A 33 -5.50 -10.24 8.94
N LEU A 34 -5.16 -8.95 9.02
CA LEU A 34 -6.14 -7.85 9.03
C LEU A 34 -7.03 -7.82 7.79
N THR A 35 -6.49 -8.28 6.68
CA THR A 35 -7.15 -8.30 5.37
C THR A 35 -7.70 -9.67 4.99
N ALA A 36 -7.47 -10.70 5.81
CA ALA A 36 -7.93 -12.07 5.55
C ALA A 36 -9.44 -12.24 5.55
N GLY A 37 -10.18 -11.28 6.13
CA GLY A 37 -11.63 -11.33 6.23
C GLY A 37 -12.14 -12.09 7.46
N ILE A 38 -13.47 -12.09 7.64
CA ILE A 38 -14.14 -12.85 8.68
C ILE A 38 -14.05 -14.33 8.32
N GLU A 39 -13.60 -15.19 9.25
CA GLU A 39 -13.48 -16.62 9.02
C GLU A 39 -14.82 -17.30 8.71
N GLY A 40 -14.78 -18.32 7.84
CA GLY A 40 -15.91 -19.16 7.47
C GLY A 40 -16.10 -19.29 5.96
N GLU A 41 -17.13 -20.02 5.56
CA GLU A 41 -17.49 -20.31 4.17
C GLU A 41 -18.78 -19.59 3.76
N GLY A 42 -18.98 -19.41 2.45
CA GLY A 42 -20.19 -18.81 1.88
C GLY A 42 -20.33 -17.31 2.13
N SER A 43 -21.52 -16.78 1.91
CA SER A 43 -21.85 -15.37 2.13
C SER A 43 -21.91 -15.02 3.61
N ILE A 44 -21.81 -13.72 3.90
CA ILE A 44 -21.94 -13.17 5.25
C ILE A 44 -23.39 -12.80 5.49
N ASP A 45 -24.03 -13.42 6.45
CA ASP A 45 -25.37 -13.06 6.91
C ASP A 45 -25.35 -12.02 8.05
N VAL A 46 -26.53 -11.51 8.39
CA VAL A 46 -26.70 -10.49 9.45
C VAL A 46 -26.23 -11.02 10.82
N SER A 47 -26.42 -12.31 11.12
CA SER A 47 -26.03 -12.89 12.41
C SER A 47 -24.53 -12.99 12.56
N THR A 48 -23.84 -13.42 11.50
CA THR A 48 -22.37 -13.49 11.44
C THR A 48 -21.75 -12.11 11.65
N ILE A 49 -22.21 -11.12 10.89
CA ILE A 49 -21.63 -9.78 10.99
C ILE A 49 -21.94 -9.11 12.34
N ARG A 50 -23.15 -9.31 12.89
CA ARG A 50 -23.51 -8.77 14.21
C ARG A 50 -22.65 -9.35 15.31
N ASN A 51 -22.42 -10.66 15.30
CA ASN A 51 -21.56 -11.33 16.27
C ASN A 51 -20.12 -10.85 16.18
N TRP A 52 -19.59 -10.69 14.97
CA TRP A 52 -18.23 -10.19 14.76
C TRP A 52 -18.09 -8.72 15.21
N LEU A 53 -19.06 -7.86 14.88
CA LEU A 53 -19.08 -6.46 15.30
C LEU A 53 -19.40 -6.27 16.80
N ALA A 54 -19.84 -7.31 17.52
CA ALA A 54 -20.04 -7.22 18.96
C ALA A 54 -18.73 -7.20 19.75
N ASP A 55 -17.61 -7.64 19.17
CA ASP A 55 -16.30 -7.54 19.81
C ASP A 55 -15.80 -6.09 19.79
N PRO A 56 -15.64 -5.45 20.95
CA PRO A 56 -15.15 -4.06 21.04
C PRO A 56 -13.79 -3.85 20.39
N LYS A 57 -12.93 -4.87 20.34
CA LYS A 57 -11.59 -4.80 19.73
C LYS A 57 -11.64 -4.44 18.24
N ASN A 58 -12.73 -4.80 17.55
CA ASN A 58 -12.89 -4.49 16.13
C ASN A 58 -13.13 -3.00 15.85
N HIS A 59 -13.52 -2.22 16.88
CA HIS A 59 -13.83 -0.80 16.77
C HIS A 59 -12.73 0.13 17.30
N LEU A 60 -11.74 -0.41 18.00
CA LEU A 60 -10.64 0.40 18.51
C LEU A 60 -9.73 0.85 17.36
N PRO A 61 -9.26 2.12 17.39
CA PRO A 61 -8.19 2.56 16.50
C PRO A 61 -6.95 1.67 16.66
N LEU A 62 -6.37 1.27 15.55
CA LEU A 62 -5.16 0.47 15.55
C LEU A 62 -3.94 1.37 15.76
N GLU A 63 -3.05 0.97 16.65
CA GLU A 63 -1.69 1.47 16.71
C GLU A 63 -0.85 0.67 15.73
N ILE A 64 -0.52 1.28 14.57
CA ILE A 64 0.09 0.58 13.44
C ILE A 64 1.59 0.70 13.43
N GLU A 65 2.25 -0.43 13.18
CA GLU A 65 3.66 -0.52 12.84
C GLU A 65 3.82 -1.01 11.40
N LEU A 66 4.84 -0.50 10.70
CA LEU A 66 5.21 -0.98 9.38
C LEU A 66 6.15 -2.19 9.50
N PRO A 67 6.06 -3.16 8.57
CA PRO A 67 6.96 -4.30 8.54
C PRO A 67 8.40 -3.88 8.24
N GLU A 68 9.32 -4.78 8.52
CA GLU A 68 10.73 -4.61 8.12
C GLU A 68 10.85 -4.23 6.64
N GLY A 69 11.77 -3.33 6.32
CA GLY A 69 11.94 -2.75 4.98
C GLY A 69 11.06 -1.52 4.73
N LEU A 70 9.84 -1.47 5.26
CA LEU A 70 8.99 -0.27 5.22
C LEU A 70 9.08 0.60 6.46
N SER A 71 9.60 0.09 7.57
CA SER A 71 9.71 0.79 8.86
C SER A 71 10.44 2.13 8.79
N ALA A 72 11.41 2.28 7.88
CA ALA A 72 12.07 3.55 7.60
C ALA A 72 11.13 4.62 7.01
N GLY A 73 9.95 4.23 6.55
CA GLY A 73 8.90 5.12 6.02
C GLY A 73 7.86 5.56 7.04
N LYS A 74 8.04 5.30 8.33
CA LYS A 74 7.06 5.61 9.38
C LYS A 74 6.58 7.06 9.37
N ASP A 75 7.46 8.00 9.08
CA ASP A 75 7.15 9.44 9.05
C ASP A 75 6.33 9.85 7.80
N ALA A 76 6.23 8.96 6.80
CA ALA A 76 5.40 9.13 5.61
C ALA A 76 4.03 8.43 5.73
N VAL A 77 3.75 7.77 6.85
CA VAL A 77 2.45 7.13 7.10
C VAL A 77 1.35 8.19 7.10
N TRP A 78 0.35 7.99 6.23
CA TRP A 78 -0.78 8.88 6.10
C TRP A 78 -2.09 8.18 6.48
N VAL A 79 -2.62 8.52 7.67
CA VAL A 79 -3.95 8.11 8.15
C VAL A 79 -4.68 9.37 8.58
N PRO A 80 -5.80 9.77 7.93
CA PRO A 80 -6.56 10.94 8.31
C PRO A 80 -7.13 10.82 9.73
N GLU A 81 -7.13 11.90 10.49
CA GLU A 81 -7.70 11.94 11.85
C GLU A 81 -9.19 11.56 11.87
N ASP A 82 -9.94 11.95 10.83
CA ASP A 82 -11.35 11.66 10.67
C ASP A 82 -11.65 10.27 10.09
N ASN A 83 -10.58 9.49 9.77
CA ASN A 83 -10.69 8.11 9.31
C ASN A 83 -9.63 7.20 9.95
N PRO A 84 -9.57 7.09 11.30
CA PRO A 84 -8.65 6.17 11.96
C PRO A 84 -8.91 4.72 11.51
N MET A 85 -7.84 3.94 11.37
CA MET A 85 -7.93 2.54 10.98
C MET A 85 -8.49 1.70 12.14
N THR A 86 -9.49 0.88 11.84
CA THR A 86 -10.04 -0.13 12.77
C THR A 86 -10.25 -1.44 12.01
N ARG A 87 -10.26 -2.58 12.72
CA ARG A 87 -10.53 -3.89 12.10
C ARG A 87 -11.89 -3.90 11.38
N ALA A 88 -12.90 -3.26 11.98
CA ALA A 88 -14.25 -3.18 11.41
C ALA A 88 -14.28 -2.37 10.10
N LYS A 89 -13.53 -1.28 9.99
CA LYS A 89 -13.43 -0.52 8.73
C LYS A 89 -12.64 -1.29 7.66
N ILE A 90 -11.55 -1.96 8.05
CA ILE A 90 -10.74 -2.77 7.12
C ILE A 90 -11.61 -3.87 6.51
N GLU A 91 -12.37 -4.60 7.32
CA GLU A 91 -13.25 -5.66 6.85
C GLU A 91 -14.38 -5.14 5.96
N LEU A 92 -15.06 -4.06 6.36
CA LEU A 92 -16.08 -3.42 5.53
C LEU A 92 -15.47 -2.94 4.19
N GLY A 93 -14.29 -2.34 4.24
CA GLY A 93 -13.56 -1.91 3.05
C GLY A 93 -13.18 -3.07 2.13
N ARG A 94 -12.72 -4.21 2.70
CA ARG A 94 -12.46 -5.43 1.94
C ARG A 94 -13.71 -5.89 1.18
N GLN A 95 -14.85 -6.01 1.88
CA GLN A 95 -16.10 -6.42 1.25
C GLN A 95 -16.49 -5.50 0.09
N LEU A 96 -16.43 -4.18 0.29
CA LEU A 96 -16.73 -3.19 -0.75
C LEU A 96 -15.75 -3.25 -1.93
N TYR A 97 -14.46 -3.48 -1.67
CA TYR A 97 -13.42 -3.55 -2.70
C TYR A 97 -13.63 -4.74 -3.68
N PHE A 98 -14.17 -5.85 -3.19
CA PHE A 98 -14.47 -7.03 -4.01
C PHE A 98 -15.90 -7.08 -4.53
N ASP A 99 -16.79 -6.17 -4.11
CA ASP A 99 -18.20 -6.24 -4.45
C ASP A 99 -18.52 -5.58 -5.79
N ARG A 100 -18.85 -6.40 -6.78
CA ARG A 100 -19.25 -5.94 -8.11
C ARG A 100 -20.57 -5.17 -8.13
N ARG A 101 -21.40 -5.29 -7.08
CA ARG A 101 -22.66 -4.52 -6.96
C ARG A 101 -22.44 -3.01 -6.86
N LEU A 102 -21.21 -2.56 -6.63
CA LEU A 102 -20.84 -1.15 -6.69
C LEU A 102 -20.78 -0.61 -8.12
N SER A 103 -20.77 -1.45 -9.15
CA SER A 103 -20.78 -1.04 -10.55
C SER A 103 -22.14 -1.17 -11.20
N LYS A 104 -22.35 -0.42 -12.30
CA LYS A 104 -23.54 -0.55 -13.16
C LYS A 104 -23.64 -1.98 -13.68
N GLY A 105 -24.77 -2.62 -13.41
CA GLY A 105 -25.04 -3.99 -13.87
C GLY A 105 -24.17 -5.07 -13.16
N ASN A 106 -23.53 -4.76 -12.05
CA ASN A 106 -22.76 -5.69 -11.21
C ASN A 106 -21.62 -6.37 -11.97
N GLN A 107 -20.96 -5.65 -12.88
CA GLN A 107 -19.99 -6.23 -13.81
C GLN A 107 -18.56 -6.23 -13.27
N VAL A 108 -18.16 -5.17 -12.59
CA VAL A 108 -16.79 -4.95 -12.12
C VAL A 108 -16.73 -4.45 -10.67
N SER A 109 -15.66 -4.77 -9.99
CA SER A 109 -15.30 -4.27 -8.66
C SER A 109 -13.94 -3.55 -8.73
N CYS A 110 -13.46 -2.99 -7.62
CA CYS A 110 -12.10 -2.46 -7.54
C CYS A 110 -11.07 -3.57 -7.83
N ALA A 111 -11.32 -4.77 -7.32
CA ALA A 111 -10.45 -5.93 -7.51
C ALA A 111 -10.33 -6.38 -8.98
N ASP A 112 -11.30 -6.08 -9.85
CA ASP A 112 -11.17 -6.44 -11.27
C ASP A 112 -10.06 -5.67 -12.00
N CYS A 113 -9.69 -4.47 -11.48
CA CYS A 113 -8.56 -3.68 -11.98
C CYS A 113 -7.33 -3.71 -11.05
N HIS A 114 -7.50 -4.17 -9.79
CA HIS A 114 -6.46 -4.21 -8.77
C HIS A 114 -6.50 -5.56 -8.04
N HIS A 115 -6.28 -6.66 -8.80
CA HIS A 115 -6.45 -8.02 -8.29
C HIS A 115 -5.23 -8.50 -7.50
N PRO A 116 -5.42 -9.16 -6.34
CA PRO A 116 -4.33 -9.72 -5.54
C PRO A 116 -3.38 -10.62 -6.34
N ALA A 117 -3.92 -11.48 -7.21
CA ALA A 117 -3.10 -12.36 -8.07
C ALA A 117 -2.20 -11.63 -9.09
N ASN A 118 -2.47 -10.34 -9.36
CA ASN A 118 -1.66 -9.46 -10.19
C ASN A 118 -0.96 -8.38 -9.35
N ALA A 119 -0.60 -8.71 -8.11
CA ALA A 119 -0.01 -7.78 -7.15
C ALA A 119 -0.82 -6.48 -7.02
N TYR A 120 -2.13 -6.60 -6.90
CA TYR A 120 -3.05 -5.46 -6.80
C TYR A 120 -2.94 -4.45 -7.95
N GLY A 121 -2.47 -4.88 -9.10
CA GLY A 121 -2.57 -4.24 -10.40
C GLY A 121 -3.46 -5.07 -11.32
N ARG A 122 -3.29 -4.95 -12.65
CA ARG A 122 -4.14 -5.72 -13.58
C ARG A 122 -3.39 -6.67 -14.50
N GLY A 123 -2.15 -6.65 -14.71
CA GLY A 123 -1.44 -7.54 -15.66
C GLY A 123 -1.80 -7.34 -17.15
N THR A 124 -2.62 -6.32 -17.49
CA THR A 124 -2.94 -5.89 -18.86
C THR A 124 -2.64 -4.42 -19.03
N GLN A 125 -2.46 -3.98 -20.29
CA GLN A 125 -2.10 -2.59 -20.59
C GLN A 125 -3.08 -1.59 -19.94
N PHE A 126 -4.39 -1.84 -20.07
CA PHE A 126 -5.43 -0.97 -19.53
C PHE A 126 -6.41 -1.76 -18.67
N GLY A 127 -7.04 -1.07 -17.73
CA GLY A 127 -8.20 -1.57 -17.01
C GLY A 127 -9.39 -1.78 -17.96
N VAL A 128 -10.21 -2.78 -17.65
CA VAL A 128 -11.46 -3.05 -18.38
C VAL A 128 -12.61 -2.78 -17.45
N GLY A 129 -13.41 -1.79 -17.77
CA GLY A 129 -14.60 -1.40 -17.00
C GLY A 129 -15.88 -2.03 -17.52
N VAL A 130 -17.00 -1.44 -17.13
CA VAL A 130 -18.34 -1.90 -17.53
C VAL A 130 -18.48 -1.92 -19.05
N GLU A 131 -19.26 -2.89 -19.54
CA GLU A 131 -19.51 -3.09 -20.98
C GLU A 131 -18.22 -3.34 -21.80
N GLY A 132 -17.13 -3.77 -21.14
CA GLY A 132 -15.84 -4.05 -21.78
C GLY A 132 -15.05 -2.80 -22.20
N GLN A 133 -15.40 -1.63 -21.72
CA GLN A 133 -14.72 -0.37 -22.05
C GLN A 133 -13.29 -0.37 -21.49
N LEU A 134 -12.35 0.13 -22.27
CA LEU A 134 -10.95 0.21 -21.90
C LEU A 134 -10.62 1.57 -21.27
N GLY A 135 -9.89 1.55 -20.16
CA GLY A 135 -9.29 2.75 -19.59
C GLY A 135 -8.20 3.35 -20.49
N GLY A 136 -7.78 4.56 -20.20
CA GLY A 136 -6.73 5.25 -20.94
C GLY A 136 -5.33 5.13 -20.33
N ARG A 137 -5.21 4.53 -19.13
CA ARG A 137 -3.95 4.37 -18.41
C ARG A 137 -3.86 2.98 -17.78
N ASN A 138 -2.63 2.53 -17.54
CA ASN A 138 -2.36 1.32 -16.78
C ASN A 138 -2.87 1.46 -15.34
N SER A 139 -3.41 0.37 -14.76
CA SER A 139 -3.88 0.35 -13.37
C SER A 139 -2.68 0.31 -12.42
N PRO A 140 -2.42 1.38 -11.63
CA PRO A 140 -1.33 1.34 -10.65
C PRO A 140 -1.67 0.37 -9.52
N VAL A 141 -0.64 -0.16 -8.86
CA VAL A 141 -0.84 -1.05 -7.71
C VAL A 141 -1.51 -0.34 -6.53
N SER A 142 -2.39 -1.03 -5.80
CA SER A 142 -3.10 -0.49 -4.63
C SER A 142 -2.51 -0.89 -3.28
N PHE A 143 -1.38 -1.60 -3.23
CA PHE A 143 -0.65 -1.86 -1.98
C PHE A 143 0.29 -0.71 -1.58
N ASN A 144 0.72 -0.67 -0.33
CA ASN A 144 1.59 0.34 0.28
C ASN A 144 1.07 1.79 0.14
N ARG A 145 -0.24 1.94 -0.11
CA ARG A 145 -0.83 3.28 -0.28
C ARG A 145 -0.87 4.11 1.00
N ILE A 146 -0.68 3.48 2.16
CA ILE A 146 -0.50 4.18 3.44
C ILE A 146 0.71 5.14 3.45
N LEU A 147 1.69 4.91 2.56
CA LEU A 147 2.88 5.75 2.38
C LEU A 147 2.71 6.82 1.27
N SER A 148 1.48 7.02 0.78
CA SER A 148 1.21 7.93 -0.33
C SER A 148 -0.02 8.77 -0.04
N SER A 149 0.13 10.09 -0.03
CA SER A 149 -0.98 11.02 0.24
C SER A 149 -1.82 11.31 -1.00
N ILE A 150 -1.20 11.49 -2.17
CA ILE A 150 -1.87 11.88 -3.42
C ILE A 150 -1.99 10.67 -4.36
N GLN A 151 -3.15 10.49 -4.99
CA GLN A 151 -3.47 9.30 -5.75
C GLN A 151 -3.62 9.56 -7.26
N PHE A 152 -3.62 8.47 -8.05
CA PHE A 152 -3.55 8.42 -9.52
C PHE A 152 -2.19 8.85 -10.10
N TRP A 153 -1.95 8.47 -11.35
CA TRP A 153 -0.75 8.83 -12.10
C TRP A 153 -0.52 10.33 -12.24
N ASP A 154 -1.59 11.11 -12.33
CA ASP A 154 -1.58 12.57 -12.47
C ASP A 154 -1.80 13.32 -11.15
N GLY A 155 -2.07 12.62 -10.07
CA GLY A 155 -2.29 13.20 -8.75
C GLY A 155 -3.59 14.00 -8.64
N ARG A 156 -4.64 13.60 -9.37
CA ARG A 156 -5.93 14.30 -9.36
C ARG A 156 -6.75 14.09 -8.09
N ALA A 157 -6.47 13.07 -7.30
CA ALA A 157 -7.12 12.85 -6.01
C ALA A 157 -6.16 13.13 -4.85
N ALA A 158 -6.58 13.96 -3.89
CA ALA A 158 -5.80 14.42 -2.77
C ALA A 158 -5.72 13.40 -1.61
N SER A 159 -6.51 12.33 -1.67
CA SER A 159 -6.49 11.24 -0.68
C SER A 159 -6.99 9.93 -1.30
N LEU A 160 -6.85 8.82 -0.56
CA LEU A 160 -7.46 7.54 -0.95
C LEU A 160 -8.99 7.61 -0.91
N GLU A 161 -9.56 8.36 0.05
CA GLU A 161 -11.00 8.57 0.15
C GLU A 161 -11.56 9.29 -1.10
N GLU A 162 -10.86 10.28 -1.59
CA GLU A 162 -11.24 10.97 -2.83
C GLU A 162 -11.07 10.05 -4.04
N GLN A 163 -9.97 9.30 -4.07
CA GLN A 163 -9.70 8.35 -5.14
C GLN A 163 -10.81 7.30 -5.25
N ALA A 164 -11.24 6.68 -4.14
CA ALA A 164 -12.23 5.61 -4.12
C ALA A 164 -13.59 6.02 -4.70
N LYS A 165 -13.95 7.30 -4.63
CA LYS A 165 -15.21 7.82 -5.21
C LYS A 165 -15.16 7.93 -6.75
N GLY A 166 -13.99 8.22 -7.30
CA GLY A 166 -13.81 8.50 -8.72
C GLY A 166 -14.24 7.34 -9.64
N PRO A 167 -13.63 6.14 -9.52
CA PRO A 167 -13.93 4.99 -10.36
C PRO A 167 -15.40 4.56 -10.32
N ILE A 168 -16.07 4.68 -9.18
CA ILE A 168 -17.49 4.34 -9.02
C ILE A 168 -18.34 5.12 -10.00
N ALA A 169 -18.10 6.43 -10.13
CA ALA A 169 -18.87 7.33 -10.98
C ALA A 169 -18.32 7.47 -12.40
N ASN A 170 -17.13 6.94 -12.68
CA ASN A 170 -16.51 7.03 -14.00
C ASN A 170 -17.25 6.11 -15.00
N PRO A 171 -17.85 6.66 -16.08
CA PRO A 171 -18.68 5.89 -17.01
C PRO A 171 -17.93 4.77 -17.75
N ILE A 172 -16.60 4.88 -17.89
CA ILE A 172 -15.77 3.85 -18.54
C ILE A 172 -15.12 2.87 -17.55
N GLU A 173 -15.25 3.08 -16.23
CA GLU A 173 -14.75 2.19 -15.20
C GLU A 173 -15.91 1.40 -14.55
N MET A 174 -16.50 1.91 -13.49
CA MET A 174 -17.61 1.25 -12.80
C MET A 174 -19.01 1.75 -13.25
N GLY A 175 -19.11 2.92 -13.86
CA GLY A 175 -20.28 3.43 -14.57
C GLY A 175 -21.56 3.59 -13.73
N ASN A 176 -21.44 3.64 -12.40
CA ASN A 176 -22.57 3.76 -11.50
C ASN A 176 -22.75 5.21 -11.03
N THR A 177 -23.76 5.46 -10.20
CA THR A 177 -23.90 6.73 -9.47
C THR A 177 -23.67 6.49 -7.98
N HIS A 178 -23.18 7.50 -7.28
CA HIS A 178 -23.01 7.43 -5.83
C HIS A 178 -24.33 7.16 -5.10
N GLU A 179 -25.43 7.75 -5.60
CA GLU A 179 -26.78 7.56 -5.06
C GLU A 179 -27.26 6.11 -5.20
N ALA A 180 -27.03 5.48 -6.36
CA ALA A 180 -27.42 4.09 -6.59
C ALA A 180 -26.64 3.12 -5.70
N VAL A 181 -25.32 3.34 -5.54
CA VAL A 181 -24.49 2.57 -4.60
C VAL A 181 -25.01 2.72 -3.18
N VAL A 182 -25.22 3.94 -2.70
CA VAL A 182 -25.72 4.21 -1.35
C VAL A 182 -27.09 3.56 -1.14
N GLN A 183 -27.98 3.60 -2.11
CA GLN A 183 -29.29 2.96 -2.01
C GLN A 183 -29.17 1.44 -1.93
N MET A 184 -28.30 0.81 -2.72
CA MET A 184 -28.03 -0.62 -2.65
C MET A 184 -27.53 -1.02 -1.26
N LEU A 185 -26.59 -0.28 -0.69
CA LEU A 185 -26.04 -0.53 0.65
C LEU A 185 -27.09 -0.35 1.76
N LYS A 186 -28.01 0.61 1.63
CA LYS A 186 -29.10 0.82 2.60
C LYS A 186 -30.12 -0.30 2.61
N VAL A 187 -30.44 -0.87 1.45
CA VAL A 187 -31.41 -1.97 1.37
C VAL A 187 -30.82 -3.32 1.72
N ASN A 188 -29.50 -3.49 1.61
CA ASN A 188 -28.82 -4.70 2.04
C ASN A 188 -28.66 -4.71 3.57
N PRO A 189 -29.31 -5.65 4.30
CA PRO A 189 -29.34 -5.61 5.76
C PRO A 189 -27.95 -5.84 6.39
N VAL A 190 -27.06 -6.59 5.74
CA VAL A 190 -25.71 -6.87 6.24
C VAL A 190 -24.82 -5.64 6.13
N TYR A 191 -24.86 -4.96 4.98
CA TYR A 191 -24.12 -3.70 4.82
C TYR A 191 -24.65 -2.61 5.74
N ARG A 192 -25.98 -2.45 5.79
CA ARG A 192 -26.59 -1.43 6.65
C ARG A 192 -26.20 -1.60 8.11
N GLU A 193 -26.22 -2.85 8.64
CA GLU A 193 -25.76 -3.16 10.01
C GLU A 193 -24.32 -2.73 10.23
N GLN A 194 -23.42 -3.02 9.27
CA GLN A 194 -22.02 -2.63 9.35
C GLN A 194 -21.85 -1.11 9.38
N PHE A 195 -22.46 -0.38 8.45
CA PHE A 195 -22.35 1.08 8.42
C PHE A 195 -22.87 1.74 9.70
N VAL A 196 -24.02 1.29 10.20
CA VAL A 196 -24.60 1.81 11.46
C VAL A 196 -23.67 1.54 12.65
N LYS A 197 -23.03 0.37 12.71
CA LYS A 197 -22.10 0.02 13.79
C LYS A 197 -20.75 0.73 13.67
N VAL A 198 -20.20 0.81 12.47
CA VAL A 198 -18.84 1.34 12.20
C VAL A 198 -18.82 2.87 12.17
N PHE A 199 -19.82 3.49 11.54
CA PHE A 199 -19.88 4.95 11.34
C PHE A 199 -20.99 5.64 12.14
N GLN A 200 -21.81 4.88 12.89
CA GLN A 200 -22.93 5.36 13.70
C GLN A 200 -23.99 6.16 12.90
N ARG A 201 -24.13 5.82 11.61
CA ARG A 201 -25.10 6.43 10.68
C ARG A 201 -25.40 5.52 9.49
N GLU A 202 -26.45 5.84 8.77
CA GLU A 202 -26.81 5.15 7.53
C GLU A 202 -25.72 5.31 6.46
N PRO A 203 -25.59 4.33 5.53
CA PRO A 203 -24.61 4.39 4.44
C PRO A 203 -24.67 5.70 3.67
N ASN A 204 -23.51 6.26 3.38
CA ASN A 204 -23.30 7.38 2.48
C ASN A 204 -21.97 7.20 1.73
N ILE A 205 -21.78 7.94 0.65
CA ILE A 205 -20.64 7.71 -0.25
C ILE A 205 -19.29 8.05 0.40
N ASP A 206 -19.23 9.00 1.32
CA ASP A 206 -18.00 9.36 2.00
C ASP A 206 -17.55 8.24 2.96
N ASP A 207 -18.48 7.58 3.64
CA ASP A 207 -18.17 6.43 4.48
C ASP A 207 -17.81 5.18 3.68
N VAL A 208 -18.42 4.98 2.50
CA VAL A 208 -17.97 3.96 1.53
C VAL A 208 -16.51 4.18 1.17
N ALA A 209 -16.17 5.39 0.79
CA ALA A 209 -14.81 5.78 0.45
C ALA A 209 -13.83 5.62 1.62
N LYS A 210 -14.24 6.01 2.84
CA LYS A 210 -13.45 5.81 4.06
C LYS A 210 -13.16 4.34 4.34
N ALA A 211 -14.14 3.46 4.17
CA ALA A 211 -13.95 2.03 4.37
C ALA A 211 -12.98 1.44 3.33
N ILE A 212 -13.19 1.71 2.04
CA ILE A 212 -12.30 1.25 0.96
C ILE A 212 -10.86 1.75 1.20
N ALA A 213 -10.68 3.04 1.47
CA ALA A 213 -9.39 3.64 1.75
C ALA A 213 -8.70 3.01 2.98
N THR A 214 -9.46 2.64 4.02
CA THR A 214 -8.92 1.96 5.21
C THR A 214 -8.43 0.56 4.87
N PHE A 215 -9.14 -0.19 4.03
CA PHE A 215 -8.70 -1.49 3.53
C PHE A 215 -7.42 -1.36 2.69
N GLU A 216 -7.36 -0.41 1.74
CA GLU A 216 -6.16 -0.18 0.92
C GLU A 216 -4.93 0.20 1.75
N ARG A 217 -5.10 0.98 2.84
CA ARG A 217 -4.01 1.28 3.79
C ARG A 217 -3.50 0.04 4.50
N ALA A 218 -4.35 -0.97 4.72
CA ALA A 218 -3.95 -2.22 5.34
C ALA A 218 -3.23 -3.17 4.35
N LEU A 219 -3.30 -2.92 3.04
CA LEU A 219 -2.58 -3.67 2.02
C LEU A 219 -1.10 -3.26 2.02
N VAL A 220 -0.30 -3.89 2.85
CA VAL A 220 1.13 -3.60 2.99
C VAL A 220 1.94 -4.86 2.67
N THR A 221 2.98 -4.70 1.84
CA THR A 221 3.86 -5.82 1.45
C THR A 221 4.81 -6.18 2.57
N GLY A 222 5.10 -7.47 2.71
CA GLY A 222 6.13 -7.98 3.63
C GLY A 222 7.55 -7.67 3.16
N PRO A 223 8.56 -8.05 3.97
CA PRO A 223 9.95 -7.86 3.61
C PRO A 223 10.35 -8.62 2.35
N SER A 224 11.13 -7.97 1.50
CA SER A 224 11.75 -8.55 0.31
C SER A 224 13.16 -9.08 0.61
N PRO A 225 13.79 -9.85 -0.31
CA PRO A 225 15.20 -10.18 -0.22
C PRO A 225 16.10 -8.96 0.01
N TYR A 226 15.87 -7.84 -0.66
CA TYR A 226 16.59 -6.59 -0.43
C TYR A 226 16.48 -6.13 1.03
N ASP A 227 15.30 -6.18 1.63
CA ASP A 227 15.05 -5.64 2.98
C ASP A 227 15.82 -6.38 4.07
N VAL A 228 16.03 -7.69 3.89
CA VAL A 228 16.77 -8.51 4.86
C VAL A 228 18.27 -8.56 4.57
N ASN A 229 18.71 -8.31 3.34
CA ASN A 229 20.13 -8.28 2.98
C ASN A 229 20.77 -6.89 3.21
N GLU A 230 20.04 -5.80 3.04
CA GLU A 230 20.57 -4.45 3.20
C GLU A 230 21.02 -4.13 4.64
N PRO A 231 20.33 -4.55 5.71
CA PRO A 231 20.83 -4.42 7.08
C PRO A 231 22.14 -5.20 7.33
N LEU A 232 22.27 -6.40 6.74
CA LEU A 232 23.50 -7.18 6.83
C LEU A 232 24.66 -6.45 6.15
N ARG A 233 24.47 -6.02 4.90
CA ARG A 233 25.47 -5.27 4.15
C ARG A 233 25.96 -4.02 4.89
N ARG A 234 25.02 -3.24 5.45
CA ARG A 234 25.36 -2.04 6.26
C ARG A 234 26.10 -2.38 7.52
N PHE A 235 25.78 -3.51 8.14
CA PHE A 235 26.49 -3.98 9.30
C PHE A 235 27.93 -4.36 8.94
N GLU A 236 28.13 -5.12 7.86
CA GLU A 236 29.46 -5.52 7.35
C GLU A 236 30.32 -4.32 6.97
N GLU A 237 29.72 -3.26 6.38
CA GLU A 237 30.45 -2.01 6.12
C GLU A 237 30.85 -1.29 7.42
N ALA A 238 29.91 -1.20 8.38
CA ALA A 238 30.13 -0.43 9.61
C ALA A 238 31.15 -1.09 10.56
N PHE A 239 31.26 -2.42 10.50
CA PHE A 239 32.11 -3.23 11.38
C PHE A 239 33.18 -4.01 10.61
N ALA A 240 33.58 -3.52 9.42
CA ALA A 240 34.50 -4.24 8.54
C ALA A 240 35.83 -4.64 9.26
N GLU A 241 36.41 -3.72 10.01
CA GLU A 241 37.67 -3.98 10.76
C GLU A 241 37.48 -5.02 11.90
N GLN A 242 36.35 -4.92 12.64
CA GLN A 242 36.03 -5.82 13.73
C GLN A 242 35.70 -7.25 13.23
N LEU A 243 35.14 -7.37 12.04
CA LEU A 243 34.83 -8.66 11.43
C LEU A 243 36.08 -9.44 10.97
N GLU A 244 37.27 -8.79 10.88
CA GLU A 244 38.54 -9.47 10.61
C GLU A 244 39.04 -10.28 11.80
N ASP A 245 38.64 -9.89 13.05
CA ASP A 245 38.98 -10.61 14.29
C ASP A 245 37.69 -10.85 15.11
N MET A 246 36.99 -11.91 14.74
CA MET A 246 35.70 -12.29 15.38
C MET A 246 35.88 -12.71 16.85
N GLU A 247 37.08 -13.16 17.28
CA GLU A 247 37.33 -13.54 18.66
C GLU A 247 37.30 -12.29 19.55
N THR A 248 38.17 -11.31 19.24
CA THR A 248 38.20 -10.03 19.94
C THR A 248 36.85 -9.31 19.87
N PHE A 249 36.20 -9.30 18.68
CA PHE A 249 34.89 -8.68 18.52
C PHE A 249 33.82 -9.30 19.42
N SER A 250 33.84 -10.64 19.59
CA SER A 250 32.89 -11.34 20.46
C SER A 250 33.13 -11.07 21.94
N GLU A 251 34.38 -10.83 22.34
CA GLU A 251 34.71 -10.48 23.74
C GLU A 251 34.31 -9.03 24.07
N GLU A 252 34.58 -8.10 23.16
CA GLU A 252 34.34 -6.67 23.38
C GLU A 252 32.89 -6.26 23.16
N GLN A 253 32.20 -6.85 22.15
CA GLN A 253 30.88 -6.45 21.73
C GLN A 253 29.94 -7.65 21.42
N PRO A 254 29.65 -8.51 22.38
CA PRO A 254 28.89 -9.75 22.20
C PRO A 254 27.47 -9.48 21.61
N ASP A 255 26.81 -8.39 21.98
CA ASP A 255 25.49 -8.02 21.46
C ASP A 255 25.55 -7.71 19.96
N GLN A 256 26.61 -7.12 19.45
CA GLN A 256 26.78 -6.85 18.02
C GLN A 256 27.05 -8.15 17.24
N VAL A 257 27.80 -9.07 17.81
CA VAL A 257 28.04 -10.40 17.20
C VAL A 257 26.72 -11.19 17.11
N ASP A 258 25.90 -11.15 18.16
CA ASP A 258 24.57 -11.78 18.13
C ASP A 258 23.65 -11.12 17.10
N ARG A 259 23.70 -9.80 16.96
CA ARG A 259 23.00 -9.06 15.91
C ARG A 259 23.48 -9.48 14.53
N TYR A 260 24.78 -9.57 14.30
CA TYR A 260 25.38 -10.01 13.05
C TYR A 260 24.89 -11.40 12.64
N ARG A 261 24.91 -12.36 13.57
CA ARG A 261 24.40 -13.71 13.34
C ARG A 261 22.91 -13.72 12.93
N LYS A 262 22.09 -12.91 13.60
CA LYS A 262 20.66 -12.78 13.24
C LYS A 262 20.47 -12.21 11.83
N LEU A 263 21.25 -11.20 11.47
CA LEU A 263 21.22 -10.63 10.11
C LEU A 263 21.67 -11.63 9.05
N GLN A 264 22.74 -12.40 9.32
CA GLN A 264 23.20 -13.47 8.43
C GLN A 264 22.12 -14.54 8.22
N MET A 265 21.45 -14.98 9.31
CA MET A 265 20.36 -15.97 9.23
C MET A 265 19.20 -15.43 8.41
N ALA A 266 18.81 -14.17 8.61
CA ALA A 266 17.72 -13.55 7.84
C ALA A 266 18.07 -13.45 6.35
N ALA A 267 19.27 -13.00 6.01
CA ALA A 267 19.76 -12.91 4.64
C ALA A 267 19.89 -14.29 3.98
N ALA A 268 20.35 -15.31 4.71
CA ALA A 268 20.43 -16.68 4.21
C ALA A 268 19.05 -17.30 3.93
N ALA A 269 18.02 -16.92 4.69
CA ALA A 269 16.66 -17.38 4.47
C ALA A 269 16.00 -16.75 3.23
N ARG A 270 16.45 -15.55 2.81
CA ARG A 270 15.97 -14.81 1.63
C ARG A 270 17.16 -14.21 0.87
N PRO A 271 17.97 -15.03 0.19
CA PRO A 271 19.20 -14.56 -0.43
C PRO A 271 18.95 -13.67 -1.65
N MET A 272 19.78 -12.66 -1.82
CA MET A 272 19.93 -11.95 -3.10
C MET A 272 20.96 -12.67 -3.97
N SER A 273 20.67 -12.78 -5.27
CA SER A 273 21.66 -13.26 -6.25
C SER A 273 22.83 -12.27 -6.37
N GLU A 274 24.00 -12.75 -6.82
CA GLU A 274 25.13 -11.88 -7.08
C GLU A 274 24.81 -10.81 -8.15
N SER A 275 23.98 -11.14 -9.13
CA SER A 275 23.46 -10.18 -10.11
C SER A 275 22.64 -9.08 -9.42
N ALA A 276 21.72 -9.47 -8.51
CA ALA A 276 20.92 -8.49 -7.75
C ALA A 276 21.77 -7.59 -6.85
N LYS A 277 22.85 -8.11 -6.25
CA LYS A 277 23.79 -7.32 -5.45
C LYS A 277 24.52 -6.29 -6.32
N ARG A 278 25.06 -6.68 -7.48
CA ARG A 278 25.66 -5.73 -8.44
C ARG A 278 24.63 -4.71 -8.95
N GLY A 279 23.42 -5.15 -9.24
CA GLY A 279 22.32 -4.27 -9.64
C GLY A 279 21.94 -3.26 -8.57
N ARG A 280 21.99 -3.66 -7.29
CA ARG A 280 21.81 -2.75 -6.15
C ARG A 280 22.90 -1.66 -6.15
N GLU A 281 24.18 -2.01 -6.33
CA GLU A 281 25.25 -1.02 -6.42
C GLU A 281 25.05 -0.05 -7.57
N LEU A 282 24.66 -0.54 -8.74
CA LEU A 282 24.32 0.29 -9.91
C LEU A 282 23.15 1.23 -9.60
N PHE A 283 22.06 0.71 -9.03
CA PHE A 283 20.85 1.46 -8.76
C PHE A 283 21.09 2.64 -7.80
N PHE A 284 21.91 2.45 -6.80
CA PHE A 284 22.28 3.49 -5.81
C PHE A 284 23.47 4.35 -6.25
N SER A 285 24.06 4.10 -7.42
CA SER A 285 25.20 4.87 -7.93
C SER A 285 24.77 6.12 -8.71
N ALA A 286 25.69 7.07 -8.83
CA ALA A 286 25.53 8.22 -9.70
C ALA A 286 25.51 7.86 -11.20
N LYS A 287 25.97 6.65 -11.58
CA LYS A 287 26.01 6.17 -12.99
C LYS A 287 24.59 6.04 -13.55
N THR A 288 23.62 5.57 -12.76
CA THR A 288 22.25 5.30 -13.20
C THR A 288 21.25 6.38 -12.80
N ASN A 289 21.55 7.13 -11.74
CA ASN A 289 20.69 8.19 -11.19
C ASN A 289 19.26 7.74 -10.81
N CYS A 290 19.02 6.44 -10.59
CA CYS A 290 17.70 5.89 -10.27
C CYS A 290 17.13 6.50 -8.98
N THR A 291 18.01 6.74 -7.99
CA THR A 291 17.64 7.33 -6.69
C THR A 291 17.29 8.82 -6.75
N ALA A 292 17.40 9.46 -7.90
CA ALA A 292 16.88 10.82 -8.06
C ALA A 292 15.35 10.91 -7.95
N CYS A 293 14.66 9.75 -8.19
CA CYS A 293 13.20 9.63 -8.10
C CYS A 293 12.78 8.46 -7.18
N HIS A 294 13.48 7.33 -7.25
CA HIS A 294 13.14 6.12 -6.51
C HIS A 294 13.90 6.06 -5.17
N VAL A 295 13.37 6.75 -4.16
CA VAL A 295 13.97 6.93 -2.82
C VAL A 295 13.05 6.46 -1.70
N GLY A 296 13.62 6.35 -0.51
CA GLY A 296 12.91 6.01 0.71
C GLY A 296 12.40 4.57 0.76
N ALA A 297 11.63 4.26 1.79
CA ALA A 297 11.16 2.90 2.06
C ALA A 297 10.27 2.32 0.96
N ASN A 298 9.54 3.18 0.25
CA ASN A 298 8.63 2.78 -0.83
C ASN A 298 9.25 2.95 -2.24
N PHE A 299 10.53 3.31 -2.35
CA PHE A 299 11.18 3.59 -3.63
C PHE A 299 10.40 4.56 -4.52
N SER A 300 9.93 5.67 -3.93
CA SER A 300 9.20 6.73 -4.61
C SER A 300 9.43 8.06 -3.90
N ASP A 301 9.72 9.12 -4.65
CA ASP A 301 9.77 10.49 -4.15
C ASP A 301 8.38 11.16 -4.10
N GLU A 302 7.33 10.42 -4.48
CA GLU A 302 5.94 10.86 -4.56
C GLU A 302 5.73 12.11 -5.47
N LYS A 303 6.74 12.45 -6.31
CA LYS A 303 6.71 13.59 -7.24
C LYS A 303 6.37 13.16 -8.65
N TYR A 304 6.32 14.13 -9.55
CA TYR A 304 5.90 13.95 -10.94
C TYR A 304 7.05 14.25 -11.88
N HIS A 305 7.29 13.35 -12.83
CA HIS A 305 8.40 13.47 -13.78
C HIS A 305 7.94 13.08 -15.17
N ASN A 306 8.37 13.86 -16.17
CA ASN A 306 8.21 13.51 -17.57
C ASN A 306 9.37 12.60 -18.01
N LEU A 307 9.07 11.37 -18.38
CA LEU A 307 10.02 10.39 -18.89
C LEU A 307 9.98 10.27 -20.42
N GLY A 308 9.16 11.09 -21.08
CA GLY A 308 8.94 11.06 -22.52
C GLY A 308 8.03 9.94 -23.01
N VAL A 309 7.44 9.14 -22.11
CA VAL A 309 6.55 8.02 -22.49
C VAL A 309 5.28 8.58 -23.13
N GLY A 310 4.97 8.10 -24.36
CA GLY A 310 3.78 8.52 -25.13
C GLY A 310 3.84 9.94 -25.71
N MET A 311 4.95 10.68 -25.49
CA MET A 311 5.09 12.08 -25.95
C MET A 311 5.31 12.22 -27.46
N GLU A 312 5.58 11.10 -28.14
CA GLU A 312 5.66 11.02 -29.61
C GLU A 312 4.29 10.95 -30.31
N SER A 313 3.23 10.75 -29.54
CA SER A 313 1.86 10.67 -30.07
C SER A 313 1.35 12.03 -30.55
N ASP A 314 0.49 12.03 -31.58
CA ASP A 314 -0.24 13.24 -32.03
C ASP A 314 -1.15 13.83 -30.93
N LYS A 315 -1.57 13.00 -29.98
CA LYS A 315 -2.39 13.37 -28.82
C LYS A 315 -1.82 12.76 -27.56
N PRO A 316 -0.68 13.32 -27.06
CA PRO A 316 -0.04 12.78 -25.86
C PRO A 316 -0.90 12.97 -24.61
N ASP A 317 -0.80 12.03 -23.68
CA ASP A 317 -1.35 12.23 -22.35
C ASP A 317 -0.47 13.25 -21.61
N LEU A 318 -1.05 14.39 -21.28
CA LEU A 318 -0.33 15.50 -20.65
C LEU A 318 -0.15 15.33 -19.13
N GLY A 319 -0.62 14.23 -18.55
CA GLY A 319 -0.40 13.86 -17.16
C GLY A 319 -0.79 14.96 -16.17
N ARG A 320 0.15 15.33 -15.31
CA ARG A 320 -0.03 16.32 -14.24
C ARG A 320 -0.50 17.68 -14.73
N TYR A 321 -0.10 18.09 -15.94
CA TYR A 321 -0.55 19.34 -16.55
C TYR A 321 -2.08 19.45 -16.64
N ALA A 322 -2.77 18.33 -16.87
CA ALA A 322 -4.24 18.33 -16.93
C ALA A 322 -4.88 18.89 -15.66
N ILE A 323 -4.19 18.75 -14.52
CA ILE A 323 -4.64 19.19 -13.20
C ILE A 323 -4.11 20.57 -12.83
N THR A 324 -2.80 20.79 -12.99
CA THR A 324 -2.13 22.02 -12.50
C THR A 324 -2.18 23.17 -13.47
N LYS A 325 -2.28 22.91 -14.77
CA LYS A 325 -2.11 23.88 -15.88
C LYS A 325 -0.72 24.55 -15.90
N ASN A 326 0.24 24.01 -15.15
CA ASN A 326 1.63 24.46 -15.18
C ASN A 326 2.36 23.79 -16.35
N GLU A 327 2.95 24.58 -17.23
CA GLU A 327 3.68 24.11 -18.43
C GLU A 327 4.78 23.08 -18.09
N ALA A 328 5.47 23.27 -16.95
CA ALA A 328 6.51 22.36 -16.50
C ALA A 328 6.00 20.93 -16.18
N ASP A 329 4.68 20.78 -15.98
CA ASP A 329 4.06 19.51 -15.62
C ASP A 329 3.56 18.70 -16.84
N LYS A 330 3.78 19.20 -18.08
CA LYS A 330 3.36 18.49 -19.30
C LYS A 330 4.06 17.15 -19.45
N GLY A 331 3.25 16.10 -19.58
CA GLY A 331 3.72 14.70 -19.69
C GLY A 331 4.38 14.17 -18.41
N ALA A 332 4.20 14.85 -17.27
CA ALA A 332 4.71 14.41 -15.99
C ALA A 332 3.70 13.49 -15.29
N PHE A 333 4.23 12.36 -14.79
CA PHE A 333 3.47 11.35 -14.06
C PHE A 333 4.15 11.05 -12.72
N LYS A 334 3.35 10.59 -11.75
CA LYS A 334 3.82 10.27 -10.42
C LYS A 334 4.82 9.12 -10.45
N THR A 335 5.91 9.23 -9.69
CA THR A 335 6.85 8.14 -9.46
C THR A 335 6.12 6.99 -8.72
N PRO A 336 5.98 5.79 -9.34
CA PRO A 336 5.38 4.66 -8.65
C PRO A 336 6.36 4.01 -7.67
N THR A 337 5.85 3.19 -6.76
CA THR A 337 6.69 2.29 -5.96
C THR A 337 7.41 1.27 -6.85
N LEU A 338 8.62 0.86 -6.46
CA LEU A 338 9.31 -0.30 -7.08
C LEU A 338 9.11 -1.59 -6.27
N ARG A 339 8.43 -1.53 -5.14
CA ARG A 339 8.15 -2.75 -4.37
C ARG A 339 7.24 -3.67 -5.17
N ASN A 340 7.56 -4.95 -5.15
CA ASN A 340 6.85 -6.00 -5.89
C ASN A 340 6.70 -5.73 -7.39
N ILE A 341 7.59 -4.91 -7.96
CA ILE A 341 7.50 -4.48 -9.37
C ILE A 341 7.56 -5.65 -10.36
N ALA A 342 8.20 -6.76 -10.00
CA ALA A 342 8.24 -7.96 -10.85
C ALA A 342 6.85 -8.50 -11.22
N PHE A 343 5.82 -8.21 -10.42
CA PHE A 343 4.45 -8.70 -10.64
C PHE A 343 3.49 -7.66 -11.22
N SER A 344 3.91 -6.38 -11.33
CA SER A 344 3.02 -5.28 -11.71
C SER A 344 3.10 -4.87 -13.18
N GLY A 345 3.71 -5.68 -14.02
CA GLY A 345 3.71 -5.44 -15.47
C GLY A 345 2.32 -5.50 -16.10
N PRO A 346 2.12 -4.85 -17.27
CA PRO A 346 3.06 -4.01 -17.99
C PRO A 346 3.27 -2.65 -17.32
N TYR A 347 4.38 -2.00 -17.66
CA TYR A 347 4.90 -0.83 -16.94
C TYR A 347 4.62 0.48 -17.67
N MET A 348 4.92 1.60 -16.96
CA MET A 348 4.61 2.98 -17.31
C MET A 348 3.12 3.30 -17.17
N HIS A 349 2.79 4.59 -17.21
CA HIS A 349 1.40 5.04 -17.07
C HIS A 349 0.48 4.57 -18.20
N ASP A 350 1.05 4.27 -19.36
CA ASP A 350 0.34 3.78 -20.55
C ASP A 350 0.49 2.27 -20.78
N GLY A 351 1.22 1.56 -19.92
CA GLY A 351 1.48 0.12 -20.06
C GLY A 351 2.29 -0.24 -21.30
N SER A 352 3.08 0.66 -21.86
CA SER A 352 3.83 0.46 -23.11
C SER A 352 5.03 -0.47 -22.97
N GLN A 353 5.64 -0.54 -21.78
CA GLN A 353 6.78 -1.42 -21.50
C GLN A 353 6.26 -2.74 -20.91
N LYS A 354 6.56 -3.87 -21.56
CA LYS A 354 6.02 -5.19 -21.17
C LYS A 354 6.90 -5.89 -20.13
N THR A 355 8.20 -5.60 -20.14
CA THR A 355 9.19 -6.26 -19.29
C THR A 355 10.03 -5.24 -18.54
N LEU A 356 10.64 -5.66 -17.41
CA LEU A 356 11.60 -4.82 -16.68
C LEU A 356 12.83 -4.48 -17.52
N MET A 357 13.23 -5.36 -18.43
CA MET A 357 14.32 -5.07 -19.37
C MET A 357 13.96 -3.90 -20.29
N GLU A 358 12.74 -3.87 -20.84
CA GLU A 358 12.27 -2.74 -21.66
C GLU A 358 12.23 -1.44 -20.87
N VAL A 359 11.88 -1.48 -19.57
CA VAL A 359 11.94 -0.32 -18.67
C VAL A 359 13.38 0.17 -18.50
N VAL A 360 14.34 -0.74 -18.23
CA VAL A 360 15.76 -0.38 -18.10
C VAL A 360 16.30 0.19 -19.42
N GLU A 361 15.93 -0.38 -20.55
CA GLU A 361 16.31 0.12 -21.88
C GLU A 361 15.72 1.50 -22.18
N TRP A 362 14.48 1.77 -21.73
CA TRP A 362 13.87 3.09 -21.83
C TRP A 362 14.70 4.15 -21.11
N TYR A 363 15.13 3.87 -19.87
CA TYR A 363 16.01 4.77 -19.12
C TYR A 363 17.41 4.84 -19.72
N ALA A 364 17.97 3.72 -20.18
CA ALA A 364 19.31 3.68 -20.78
C ALA A 364 19.41 4.57 -22.04
N LYS A 365 18.38 4.61 -22.87
CA LYS A 365 18.35 5.51 -24.04
C LYS A 365 18.09 6.98 -23.68
N GLY A 366 17.71 7.31 -22.44
CA GLY A 366 17.39 8.64 -21.97
C GLY A 366 15.95 9.09 -22.24
N GLY A 367 15.01 8.14 -22.24
CA GLY A 367 13.60 8.41 -22.53
C GLY A 367 13.33 8.79 -23.98
N HIS A 368 12.22 9.53 -24.22
CA HIS A 368 11.93 10.16 -25.51
C HIS A 368 12.11 11.67 -25.40
N PRO A 369 12.97 12.31 -26.23
CA PRO A 369 13.24 13.73 -26.18
C PRO A 369 11.97 14.56 -26.42
N ASN A 370 11.71 15.51 -25.53
CA ASN A 370 10.65 16.50 -25.66
C ASN A 370 10.98 17.75 -24.83
N PRO A 371 10.35 18.90 -25.06
CA PRO A 371 10.70 20.16 -24.37
C PRO A 371 10.49 20.13 -22.85
N TYR A 372 9.76 19.16 -22.31
CA TYR A 372 9.38 19.03 -20.91
C TYR A 372 10.02 17.81 -20.22
N LEU A 373 10.96 17.12 -20.93
CA LEU A 373 11.64 15.95 -20.37
C LEU A 373 12.34 16.32 -19.07
N SER A 374 12.17 15.49 -18.05
CA SER A 374 12.82 15.72 -16.75
C SER A 374 14.34 15.75 -16.88
N GLU A 375 14.99 16.75 -16.30
CA GLU A 375 16.45 16.88 -16.26
C GLU A 375 17.15 15.71 -15.56
N LYS A 376 16.42 14.94 -14.77
CA LYS A 376 16.89 13.73 -14.10
C LYS A 376 17.06 12.54 -15.07
N VAL A 377 16.35 12.56 -16.21
CA VAL A 377 16.42 11.54 -17.25
C VAL A 377 17.53 11.87 -18.24
N LYS A 378 18.55 11.03 -18.29
CA LYS A 378 19.71 11.17 -19.16
C LYS A 378 20.04 9.85 -19.82
N LYS A 379 20.68 9.89 -20.96
CA LYS A 379 21.25 8.68 -21.59
C LYS A 379 22.30 8.07 -20.66
N LEU A 380 22.20 6.75 -20.42
CA LEU A 380 23.09 6.00 -19.55
C LEU A 380 23.98 5.09 -20.38
N ASP A 381 25.25 5.03 -20.00
CA ASP A 381 26.22 4.08 -20.59
C ASP A 381 26.19 2.78 -19.76
N LEU A 382 25.33 1.86 -20.17
CA LEU A 382 25.11 0.57 -19.53
C LEU A 382 25.49 -0.57 -20.47
N THR A 383 26.30 -1.50 -19.98
CA THR A 383 26.52 -2.78 -20.65
C THR A 383 25.25 -3.64 -20.57
N GLN A 384 25.20 -4.71 -21.34
CA GLN A 384 24.09 -5.67 -21.25
C GLN A 384 24.01 -6.29 -19.85
N GLN A 385 25.17 -6.62 -19.25
CA GLN A 385 25.25 -7.13 -17.89
C GLN A 385 24.73 -6.12 -16.86
N ASP A 386 25.05 -4.81 -16.97
CA ASP A 386 24.52 -3.78 -16.08
C ASP A 386 22.99 -3.75 -16.11
N LYS A 387 22.38 -3.92 -17.30
CA LYS A 387 20.92 -3.94 -17.45
C LYS A 387 20.30 -5.17 -16.80
N GLU A 388 20.90 -6.35 -17.00
CA GLU A 388 20.46 -7.60 -16.38
C GLU A 388 20.60 -7.54 -14.84
N ASP A 389 21.67 -6.97 -14.35
CA ASP A 389 21.89 -6.76 -12.92
C ASP A 389 20.85 -5.81 -12.31
N LEU A 390 20.50 -4.72 -12.99
CA LEU A 390 19.43 -3.81 -12.57
C LEU A 390 18.06 -4.50 -12.53
N VAL A 391 17.74 -5.35 -13.52
CA VAL A 391 16.52 -6.16 -13.52
C VAL A 391 16.51 -7.10 -12.33
N ALA A 392 17.60 -7.84 -12.10
CA ALA A 392 17.71 -8.75 -10.96
C ALA A 392 17.57 -8.03 -9.60
N PHE A 393 18.09 -6.80 -9.50
CA PHE A 393 17.85 -5.97 -8.31
C PHE A 393 16.38 -5.62 -8.14
N MET A 394 15.70 -5.15 -9.18
CA MET A 394 14.27 -4.83 -9.09
C MET A 394 13.42 -6.06 -8.74
N GLU A 395 13.77 -7.24 -9.23
CA GLU A 395 13.12 -8.51 -8.84
C GLU A 395 13.33 -8.82 -7.35
N SER A 396 14.50 -8.47 -6.80
CA SER A 396 14.80 -8.66 -5.37
C SER A 396 14.01 -7.75 -4.42
N LEU A 397 13.25 -6.78 -4.96
CA LEU A 397 12.32 -5.93 -4.21
C LEU A 397 10.94 -6.59 -3.98
N THR A 398 10.82 -7.88 -4.30
CA THR A 398 9.57 -8.65 -4.19
C THR A 398 9.42 -9.23 -2.80
N GLY A 399 8.45 -8.73 -2.04
CA GLY A 399 8.04 -9.23 -0.74
C GLY A 399 6.71 -9.98 -0.80
N GLU A 400 6.31 -10.54 0.34
CA GLU A 400 5.01 -11.21 0.47
C GLU A 400 3.86 -10.21 0.32
N LEU A 401 2.82 -10.62 -0.40
CA LEU A 401 1.58 -9.86 -0.48
C LEU A 401 0.65 -10.24 0.69
N PRO A 402 -0.16 -9.30 1.21
CA PRO A 402 -1.08 -9.60 2.28
C PRO A 402 -2.13 -10.64 1.83
N VAL A 403 -2.47 -11.57 2.73
CA VAL A 403 -3.53 -12.55 2.50
C VAL A 403 -4.88 -11.87 2.52
N VAL A 404 -5.70 -12.12 1.50
CA VAL A 404 -7.04 -11.54 1.36
C VAL A 404 -8.04 -12.61 0.98
N GLN A 405 -9.19 -12.61 1.64
CA GLN A 405 -10.33 -13.43 1.26
C GLN A 405 -11.23 -12.65 0.28
N GLU A 406 -11.28 -13.09 -0.98
CA GLU A 406 -11.96 -12.36 -2.06
C GLU A 406 -13.47 -12.59 -2.08
N GLY A 407 -13.91 -13.83 -1.91
CA GLY A 407 -15.26 -14.27 -2.23
C GLY A 407 -16.29 -14.20 -1.11
N ARG A 408 -15.91 -13.89 0.12
CA ARG A 408 -16.85 -13.84 1.24
C ARG A 408 -17.44 -12.45 1.39
N LEU A 409 -18.60 -12.25 0.77
CA LEU A 409 -19.33 -10.98 0.73
C LEU A 409 -20.70 -11.12 1.41
N PRO A 410 -21.35 -10.00 1.80
CA PRO A 410 -22.73 -9.95 2.23
C PRO A 410 -23.70 -10.54 1.19
N GLU A 411 -24.74 -11.23 1.69
CA GLU A 411 -25.83 -11.77 0.86
C GLU A 411 -26.50 -10.74 -0.02
#